data_667d53d6704e2b3e23b926f05df26c20
#
_entry.id   667d53d6704e2b3e23b926f05df26c20
#
_cell.length_a   1.000
_cell.length_b   1.000
_cell.length_c   1.000
_cell.angle_alpha   90.00
_cell.angle_beta   90.00
_cell.angle_gamma   90.00
#
_symmetry.space_group_name_H-M   'P 1'
#
loop_
_entity.id
_entity.type
_entity.pdbx_description
1 polymer ?
#
loop_
_entity_poly.entity_id
_entity_poly.type
_entity_poly.pdbx_seq_one_letter_code
_entity_poly.pdbx_strand_id
1 'polypeptide(L)'
;MFLSKSWLGLLPALALAACGETPKHAEMVSTGSNVPSGPAVDRSKCSETGKNVVTADTNRDQKPDVWKYFQTVDIGGQKTDVLTCKQVDLNYDGKIDLVTYYDDKGAQITMDEADLDFDGKFDMTVYYVNGKKVREELDTNFNQQPDVWKYYENEKLVRIERDTNGDGKVDEWQYYEGGKLDRIGYDSTGTGKVDKWDRAPEGDEAEAAAAPAAGPVAAAAPAPAATAPPAAAPAAAAPAKKAAAAKK
;
A
#
# COMPACT_ATOMS: atom_id res chain seq x y z
N MET A 1 47.35 -73.25 -27.57
CA MET A 1 47.93 -72.30 -26.64
C MET A 1 47.21 -70.98 -26.81
N PHE A 2 46.66 -70.45 -25.77
CA PHE A 2 45.87 -69.22 -25.54
C PHE A 2 44.36 -69.39 -25.40
N LEU A 3 43.99 -69.22 -24.13
CA LEU A 3 42.67 -69.17 -23.57
C LEU A 3 41.94 -67.87 -23.93
N SER A 4 40.71 -67.98 -24.34
CA SER A 4 39.81 -66.82 -24.38
C SER A 4 38.81 -66.91 -23.23
N LYS A 5 38.86 -65.94 -22.32
CA LYS A 5 37.91 -65.77 -21.20
C LYS A 5 36.66 -65.10 -21.70
N SER A 6 35.52 -65.74 -21.56
CA SER A 6 34.18 -65.18 -21.67
C SER A 6 33.89 -64.32 -20.48
N TRP A 7 33.54 -63.04 -20.71
CA TRP A 7 32.97 -62.17 -19.69
C TRP A 7 31.47 -62.00 -19.96
N LEU A 8 30.67 -62.63 -19.11
CA LEU A 8 29.25 -62.30 -19.00
C LEU A 8 29.14 -60.91 -18.36
N GLY A 9 28.68 -59.92 -19.10
CA GLY A 9 28.31 -58.63 -18.59
C GLY A 9 26.91 -58.66 -17.95
N LEU A 10 26.85 -58.54 -16.64
CA LEU A 10 25.62 -58.32 -15.88
C LEU A 10 25.22 -56.86 -16.10
N LEU A 11 24.06 -56.62 -16.73
CA LEU A 11 23.45 -55.29 -16.81
C LEU A 11 22.69 -55.02 -15.50
N PRO A 12 22.97 -53.94 -14.78
CA PRO A 12 22.11 -53.54 -13.71
C PRO A 12 20.84 -52.88 -14.26
N ALA A 13 19.69 -53.41 -13.86
CA ALA A 13 18.38 -52.75 -14.07
C ALA A 13 18.36 -51.43 -13.34
N LEU A 14 18.32 -50.35 -14.11
CA LEU A 14 18.08 -49.00 -13.54
C LEU A 14 16.59 -48.87 -13.21
N ALA A 15 16.27 -49.01 -11.96
CA ALA A 15 14.94 -48.66 -11.42
C ALA A 15 14.86 -47.11 -11.40
N LEU A 16 14.11 -46.54 -12.33
CA LEU A 16 13.68 -45.15 -12.29
C LEU A 16 12.62 -45.03 -11.18
N ALA A 17 13.06 -44.72 -9.97
CA ALA A 17 12.18 -44.19 -8.95
C ALA A 17 11.84 -42.75 -9.33
N ALA A 18 10.67 -42.55 -9.94
CA ALA A 18 10.07 -41.22 -10.06
C ALA A 18 9.63 -40.75 -8.67
N CYS A 19 10.54 -40.17 -7.91
CA CYS A 19 10.18 -39.32 -6.80
C CYS A 19 9.52 -38.07 -7.37
N GLY A 20 8.19 -38.04 -7.39
CA GLY A 20 7.44 -36.81 -7.51
C GLY A 20 7.80 -35.95 -6.29
N GLU A 21 8.66 -34.95 -6.49
CA GLU A 21 8.81 -33.88 -5.52
C GLU A 21 7.50 -33.10 -5.49
N THR A 22 6.68 -33.38 -4.50
CA THR A 22 5.63 -32.44 -4.08
C THR A 22 6.32 -31.13 -3.76
N PRO A 23 5.87 -29.98 -4.32
CA PRO A 23 6.41 -28.70 -3.95
C PRO A 23 6.25 -28.55 -2.44
N LYS A 24 7.34 -28.46 -1.73
CA LYS A 24 7.37 -28.08 -0.33
C LYS A 24 6.96 -26.62 -0.26
N HIS A 25 5.66 -26.35 -0.20
CA HIS A 25 5.19 -25.13 0.41
C HIS A 25 5.72 -25.15 1.85
N ALA A 26 6.69 -24.28 2.11
CA ALA A 26 7.13 -24.04 3.46
C ALA A 26 5.88 -23.67 4.26
N GLU A 27 5.47 -24.53 5.18
CA GLU A 27 4.56 -24.19 6.24
C GLU A 27 5.19 -23.03 7.02
N MET A 28 4.88 -21.79 6.62
CA MET A 28 5.00 -20.68 7.54
C MET A 28 3.79 -20.79 8.47
N VAL A 29 3.95 -21.63 9.49
CA VAL A 29 3.07 -21.65 10.65
C VAL A 29 3.21 -20.26 11.28
N SER A 30 2.22 -19.41 11.11
CA SER A 30 2.08 -18.20 11.90
C SER A 30 1.88 -18.63 13.35
N THR A 31 2.94 -18.56 14.13
CA THR A 31 2.88 -18.83 15.57
C THR A 31 2.54 -17.51 16.26
N GLY A 32 1.28 -17.36 16.60
CA GLY A 32 0.70 -16.48 17.61
C GLY A 32 1.26 -15.06 17.76
N SER A 33 0.38 -14.08 17.71
CA SER A 33 0.49 -12.67 18.18
C SER A 33 1.66 -11.79 17.73
N ASN A 34 2.51 -12.24 16.82
CA ASN A 34 3.48 -11.41 16.12
C ASN A 34 3.13 -11.37 14.64
N VAL A 35 2.14 -10.55 14.26
CA VAL A 35 2.01 -10.16 12.86
C VAL A 35 3.36 -9.56 12.46
N PRO A 36 4.09 -10.13 11.49
CA PRO A 36 5.39 -9.59 11.12
C PRO A 36 5.21 -8.15 10.71
N SER A 37 5.94 -7.23 11.35
CA SER A 37 5.96 -5.84 10.90
C SER A 37 6.37 -5.78 9.43
N GLY A 38 5.80 -4.87 8.68
CA GLY A 38 6.21 -4.60 7.31
C GLY A 38 7.70 -4.20 7.24
N PRO A 39 8.29 -4.10 6.03
CA PRO A 39 9.63 -3.60 5.86
C PRO A 39 9.81 -2.26 6.58
N ALA A 40 10.96 -2.07 7.25
CA ALA A 40 11.24 -0.81 7.92
C ALA A 40 11.36 0.32 6.90
N VAL A 41 10.57 1.37 7.06
CA VAL A 41 10.60 2.57 6.20
C VAL A 41 10.90 3.79 7.08
N ASP A 42 11.80 4.63 6.59
CA ASP A 42 12.18 5.87 7.27
C ASP A 42 11.13 6.97 7.00
N ARG A 43 10.22 7.17 7.95
CA ARG A 43 9.20 8.22 7.89
C ARG A 43 9.78 9.64 7.96
N SER A 44 11.04 9.81 8.39
CA SER A 44 11.71 11.13 8.36
C SER A 44 11.94 11.66 6.94
N LYS A 45 11.77 10.81 5.93
CA LYS A 45 11.80 11.19 4.52
C LYS A 45 10.76 12.24 4.13
N CYS A 46 9.71 12.42 4.93
CA CYS A 46 8.70 13.47 4.79
C CYS A 46 8.94 14.68 5.72
N SER A 47 10.07 14.74 6.45
CA SER A 47 10.44 15.93 7.23
C SER A 47 11.00 17.01 6.32
N GLU A 48 10.65 18.29 6.59
CA GLU A 48 11.17 19.45 5.86
C GLU A 48 12.66 19.72 6.13
N THR A 49 13.18 19.21 7.26
CA THR A 49 14.55 19.50 7.70
C THR A 49 15.59 19.06 6.67
N GLY A 50 16.32 20.01 6.13
CA GLY A 50 17.39 19.77 5.16
C GLY A 50 16.91 19.39 3.76
N LYS A 51 15.65 19.64 3.44
CA LYS A 51 15.05 19.31 2.14
C LYS A 51 14.51 20.54 1.43
N ASN A 52 14.46 20.45 0.10
CA ASN A 52 13.73 21.37 -0.74
C ASN A 52 12.28 20.88 -0.87
N VAL A 53 11.31 21.70 -0.46
CA VAL A 53 9.88 21.35 -0.52
C VAL A 53 9.24 22.14 -1.65
N VAL A 54 8.61 21.41 -2.57
CA VAL A 54 7.83 22.00 -3.68
C VAL A 54 6.36 21.69 -3.42
N THR A 55 5.54 22.73 -3.43
CA THR A 55 4.09 22.61 -3.19
C THR A 55 3.30 22.93 -4.46
N ALA A 56 2.08 22.38 -4.54
CA ALA A 56 1.11 22.73 -5.57
C ALA A 56 -0.28 22.88 -4.96
N ASP A 57 -1.00 23.89 -5.44
CA ASP A 57 -2.41 24.15 -5.17
C ASP A 57 -3.19 23.65 -6.40
N THR A 58 -3.96 22.59 -6.26
CA THR A 58 -4.65 21.89 -7.36
C THR A 58 -6.09 22.37 -7.52
N ASN A 59 -6.72 22.82 -6.43
CA ASN A 59 -8.10 23.31 -6.39
C ASN A 59 -8.19 24.83 -6.57
N ARG A 60 -7.04 25.56 -6.50
CA ARG A 60 -6.91 27.02 -6.64
C ARG A 60 -7.55 27.82 -5.49
N ASP A 61 -7.51 27.30 -4.29
CA ASP A 61 -8.00 28.01 -3.09
C ASP A 61 -6.91 28.78 -2.36
N GLN A 62 -5.69 28.84 -2.93
CA GLN A 62 -4.47 29.48 -2.41
C GLN A 62 -3.83 28.74 -1.23
N LYS A 63 -4.19 27.49 -1.00
CA LYS A 63 -3.52 26.58 -0.08
C LYS A 63 -2.89 25.42 -0.86
N PRO A 64 -1.74 24.92 -0.43
CA PRO A 64 -1.17 23.72 -1.05
C PRO A 64 -2.01 22.49 -0.74
N ASP A 65 -2.18 21.63 -1.74
CA ASP A 65 -2.79 20.29 -1.61
C ASP A 65 -1.76 19.18 -1.84
N VAL A 66 -0.61 19.52 -2.42
CA VAL A 66 0.46 18.56 -2.71
C VAL A 66 1.79 19.12 -2.22
N TRP A 67 2.55 18.31 -1.51
CA TRP A 67 3.91 18.59 -1.05
C TRP A 67 4.85 17.50 -1.57
N LYS A 68 5.97 17.93 -2.19
CA LYS A 68 7.05 17.06 -2.66
C LYS A 68 8.34 17.44 -1.96
N TYR A 69 8.95 16.48 -1.31
CA TYR A 69 10.17 16.64 -0.52
C TYR A 69 11.37 16.12 -1.31
N PHE A 70 12.31 16.98 -1.60
CA PHE A 70 13.52 16.64 -2.34
C PHE A 70 14.75 16.76 -1.45
N GLN A 71 15.61 15.77 -1.50
CA GLN A 71 16.92 15.78 -0.85
C GLN A 71 18.01 15.86 -1.90
N THR A 72 18.95 16.81 -1.73
CA THR A 72 20.13 16.88 -2.58
C THR A 72 21.11 15.79 -2.18
N VAL A 73 21.42 14.86 -3.07
CA VAL A 73 22.40 13.77 -2.89
C VAL A 73 23.53 13.93 -3.91
N ASP A 74 24.70 13.38 -3.59
CA ASP A 74 25.83 13.31 -4.53
C ASP A 74 25.79 11.94 -5.23
N ILE A 75 25.59 11.95 -6.54
CA ILE A 75 25.61 10.77 -7.38
C ILE A 75 26.78 10.91 -8.36
N GLY A 76 27.88 10.21 -8.06
CA GLY A 76 29.06 10.20 -8.93
C GLY A 76 29.75 11.57 -9.05
N GLY A 77 29.77 12.40 -8.01
CA GLY A 77 30.33 13.74 -7.99
C GLY A 77 29.38 14.84 -8.51
N GLN A 78 28.15 14.49 -8.86
CA GLN A 78 27.12 15.44 -9.28
C GLN A 78 26.01 15.55 -8.23
N LYS A 79 25.72 16.78 -7.79
CA LYS A 79 24.59 17.04 -6.89
C LYS A 79 23.28 16.92 -7.67
N THR A 80 22.39 16.06 -7.17
CA THR A 80 21.10 15.78 -7.79
C THR A 80 20.02 15.83 -6.71
N ASP A 81 18.90 16.47 -7.02
CA ASP A 81 17.73 16.47 -6.13
C ASP A 81 16.89 15.22 -6.41
N VAL A 82 16.74 14.37 -5.38
CA VAL A 82 15.93 13.15 -5.44
C VAL A 82 14.66 13.32 -4.62
N LEU A 83 13.53 12.85 -5.15
CA LEU A 83 12.25 12.85 -4.45
C LEU A 83 12.30 11.80 -3.34
N THR A 84 12.09 12.20 -2.09
CA THR A 84 12.11 11.31 -0.92
C THR A 84 10.71 11.01 -0.40
N CYS A 85 9.79 11.97 -0.54
CA CYS A 85 8.42 11.87 -0.07
C CYS A 85 7.48 12.74 -0.90
N LYS A 86 6.23 12.29 -1.03
CA LYS A 86 5.12 13.06 -1.55
C LYS A 86 3.94 12.96 -0.59
N GLN A 87 3.32 14.08 -0.25
CA GLN A 87 2.09 14.15 0.54
C GLN A 87 0.99 14.80 -0.27
N VAL A 88 -0.25 14.36 -0.08
CA VAL A 88 -1.42 14.88 -0.79
C VAL A 88 -2.59 15.02 0.18
N ASP A 89 -3.26 16.14 0.14
CA ASP A 89 -4.58 16.40 0.69
C ASP A 89 -5.58 16.21 -0.46
N LEU A 90 -6.36 15.12 -0.41
CA LEU A 90 -7.24 14.71 -1.50
C LEU A 90 -8.63 15.37 -1.41
N ASN A 91 -9.08 15.64 -0.18
CA ASN A 91 -10.40 16.20 0.11
C ASN A 91 -10.38 17.72 0.35
N TYR A 92 -9.17 18.34 0.38
CA TYR A 92 -8.93 19.77 0.56
C TYR A 92 -9.33 20.32 1.93
N ASP A 93 -9.28 19.48 2.98
CA ASP A 93 -9.61 19.89 4.35
C ASP A 93 -8.40 20.41 5.15
N GLY A 94 -7.21 20.33 4.58
CA GLY A 94 -5.94 20.76 5.17
C GLY A 94 -5.22 19.64 5.94
N LYS A 95 -5.68 18.40 5.87
CA LYS A 95 -5.00 17.23 6.40
C LYS A 95 -4.40 16.40 5.24
N ILE A 96 -3.44 15.57 5.57
CA ILE A 96 -2.81 14.71 4.59
C ILE A 96 -3.55 13.37 4.53
N ASP A 97 -4.07 13.03 3.36
CA ASP A 97 -4.81 11.79 3.11
C ASP A 97 -3.94 10.71 2.46
N LEU A 98 -2.87 11.09 1.79
CA LEU A 98 -1.95 10.15 1.12
C LEU A 98 -0.50 10.57 1.32
N VAL A 99 0.34 9.61 1.71
CA VAL A 99 1.79 9.78 1.78
C VAL A 99 2.48 8.68 0.98
N THR A 100 3.38 9.06 0.09
CA THR A 100 4.23 8.15 -0.69
C THR A 100 5.68 8.36 -0.31
N TYR A 101 6.36 7.28 0.09
CA TYR A 101 7.78 7.26 0.42
C TYR A 101 8.59 6.63 -0.70
N TYR A 102 9.75 7.20 -0.97
CA TYR A 102 10.63 6.75 -2.04
C TYR A 102 11.94 6.19 -1.49
N ASP A 103 12.65 5.41 -2.31
CA ASP A 103 13.99 4.93 -2.02
C ASP A 103 15.00 6.11 -1.99
N ASP A 104 16.25 5.83 -1.62
CA ASP A 104 17.28 6.87 -1.50
C ASP A 104 17.73 7.46 -2.86
N LYS A 105 17.25 6.88 -3.95
CA LYS A 105 17.49 7.36 -5.31
C LYS A 105 16.29 8.11 -5.88
N GLY A 106 15.16 8.12 -5.16
CA GLY A 106 13.90 8.71 -5.62
C GLY A 106 13.28 7.99 -6.82
N ALA A 107 13.70 6.74 -7.08
CA ALA A 107 13.32 5.99 -8.27
C ALA A 107 12.16 5.03 -8.04
N GLN A 108 12.05 4.50 -6.81
CA GLN A 108 11.06 3.46 -6.49
C GLN A 108 10.29 3.82 -5.23
N ILE A 109 9.00 3.53 -5.23
CA ILE A 109 8.16 3.62 -4.05
C ILE A 109 8.58 2.52 -3.07
N THR A 110 8.66 2.84 -1.80
CA THR A 110 8.96 1.92 -0.70
C THR A 110 7.76 1.70 0.22
N MET A 111 6.90 2.72 0.36
CA MET A 111 5.69 2.63 1.17
C MET A 111 4.68 3.69 0.73
N ASP A 112 3.39 3.36 0.79
CA ASP A 112 2.29 4.31 0.76
C ASP A 112 1.49 4.20 2.06
N GLU A 113 1.00 5.34 2.58
CA GLU A 113 0.02 5.41 3.66
C GLU A 113 -1.20 6.20 3.17
N ALA A 114 -2.41 5.73 3.44
CA ALA A 114 -3.63 6.42 3.05
C ALA A 114 -4.65 6.47 4.19
N ASP A 115 -5.30 7.61 4.32
CA ASP A 115 -6.49 7.88 5.13
C ASP A 115 -7.71 7.63 4.23
N LEU A 116 -8.49 6.59 4.51
CA LEU A 116 -9.57 6.14 3.65
C LEU A 116 -10.92 6.77 4.02
N ASP A 117 -11.11 7.14 5.28
CA ASP A 117 -12.35 7.76 5.78
C ASP A 117 -12.22 9.27 6.00
N PHE A 118 -11.01 9.85 5.76
CA PHE A 118 -10.71 11.26 5.87
C PHE A 118 -10.81 11.84 7.29
N ASP A 119 -10.54 11.01 8.32
CA ASP A 119 -10.55 11.44 9.72
C ASP A 119 -9.22 12.09 10.15
N GLY A 120 -8.18 12.00 9.32
CA GLY A 120 -6.83 12.51 9.56
C GLY A 120 -5.89 11.45 10.14
N LYS A 121 -6.24 10.16 10.02
CA LYS A 121 -5.41 9.03 10.42
C LYS A 121 -5.32 8.03 9.28
N PHE A 122 -4.17 7.35 9.19
CA PHE A 122 -3.97 6.39 8.11
C PHE A 122 -4.58 5.04 8.45
N ASP A 123 -5.43 4.54 7.54
CA ASP A 123 -6.13 3.24 7.64
C ASP A 123 -5.49 2.18 6.77
N MET A 124 -4.68 2.58 5.80
CA MET A 124 -4.00 1.67 4.89
C MET A 124 -2.52 1.97 4.83
N THR A 125 -1.70 0.90 4.89
CA THR A 125 -0.27 0.95 4.60
C THR A 125 0.08 -0.09 3.56
N VAL A 126 0.75 0.31 2.48
CA VAL A 126 1.23 -0.59 1.43
C VAL A 126 2.76 -0.57 1.42
N TYR A 127 3.38 -1.74 1.46
CA TYR A 127 4.83 -1.89 1.44
C TYR A 127 5.31 -2.43 0.11
N TYR A 128 6.43 -1.88 -0.36
CA TYR A 128 7.06 -2.26 -1.62
C TYR A 128 8.52 -2.68 -1.41
N VAL A 129 8.96 -3.67 -2.16
CA VAL A 129 10.37 -4.08 -2.24
C VAL A 129 10.77 -4.09 -3.72
N ASN A 130 11.81 -3.32 -4.05
CA ASN A 130 12.22 -3.11 -5.44
C ASN A 130 11.06 -2.63 -6.35
N GLY A 131 10.23 -1.73 -5.83
CA GLY A 131 9.06 -1.17 -6.53
C GLY A 131 7.88 -2.12 -6.71
N LYS A 132 7.93 -3.34 -6.15
CA LYS A 132 6.84 -4.32 -6.21
C LYS A 132 6.13 -4.41 -4.87
N LYS A 133 4.81 -4.40 -4.91
CA LYS A 133 3.99 -4.58 -3.71
C LYS A 133 4.23 -5.96 -3.09
N VAL A 134 4.54 -5.99 -1.79
CA VAL A 134 4.80 -7.21 -1.02
C VAL A 134 3.82 -7.41 0.12
N ARG A 135 3.28 -6.32 0.66
CA ARG A 135 2.35 -6.37 1.78
C ARG A 135 1.41 -5.17 1.77
N GLU A 136 0.19 -5.37 2.27
CA GLU A 136 -0.81 -4.33 2.51
C GLU A 136 -1.43 -4.59 3.88
N GLU A 137 -1.54 -3.58 4.70
CA GLU A 137 -2.18 -3.57 6.01
C GLU A 137 -3.37 -2.63 5.94
N LEU A 138 -4.54 -3.08 6.40
CA LEU A 138 -5.74 -2.27 6.42
C LEU A 138 -6.39 -2.32 7.81
N ASP A 139 -6.86 -1.16 8.24
CA ASP A 139 -7.80 -0.98 9.33
C ASP A 139 -9.19 -0.77 8.71
N THR A 140 -9.98 -1.85 8.62
CA THR A 140 -11.28 -1.79 7.93
C THR A 140 -12.42 -1.37 8.84
N ASN A 141 -12.18 -1.35 10.15
CA ASN A 141 -13.13 -0.92 11.16
C ASN A 141 -12.82 0.47 11.75
N PHE A 142 -11.71 1.13 11.26
CA PHE A 142 -11.29 2.50 11.60
C PHE A 142 -11.01 2.70 13.10
N ASN A 143 -10.46 1.67 13.76
CA ASN A 143 -10.11 1.71 15.18
C ASN A 143 -8.63 2.04 15.45
N GLN A 144 -7.84 2.36 14.41
CA GLN A 144 -6.41 2.67 14.39
C GLN A 144 -5.52 1.43 14.63
N GLN A 145 -6.05 0.24 14.41
CA GLN A 145 -5.30 -1.01 14.43
C GLN A 145 -5.64 -1.79 13.16
N PRO A 146 -4.64 -2.21 12.37
CA PRO A 146 -4.91 -3.05 11.22
C PRO A 146 -5.63 -4.34 11.62
N ASP A 147 -6.66 -4.70 10.86
CA ASP A 147 -7.42 -5.94 11.02
C ASP A 147 -7.33 -6.86 9.79
N VAL A 148 -6.76 -6.39 8.68
CA VAL A 148 -6.53 -7.18 7.47
C VAL A 148 -5.10 -7.01 6.99
N TRP A 149 -4.40 -8.12 6.74
CA TRP A 149 -3.05 -8.15 6.16
C TRP A 149 -3.06 -8.98 4.89
N LYS A 150 -2.62 -8.38 3.76
CA LYS A 150 -2.50 -9.05 2.48
C LYS A 150 -1.03 -9.18 2.10
N TYR A 151 -0.63 -10.36 1.63
CA TYR A 151 0.74 -10.69 1.26
C TYR A 151 0.82 -11.02 -0.22
N TYR A 152 1.84 -10.49 -0.88
CA TYR A 152 2.03 -10.62 -2.31
C TYR A 152 3.40 -11.20 -2.64
N GLU A 153 3.44 -12.13 -3.60
CA GLU A 153 4.67 -12.64 -4.21
C GLU A 153 4.62 -12.41 -5.72
N ASN A 154 5.64 -11.74 -6.27
CA ASN A 154 5.65 -11.36 -7.68
C ASN A 154 4.37 -10.63 -8.11
N GLU A 155 3.90 -9.70 -7.26
CA GLU A 155 2.69 -8.88 -7.45
C GLU A 155 1.37 -9.68 -7.48
N LYS A 156 1.40 -10.97 -7.13
CA LYS A 156 0.21 -11.81 -6.99
C LYS A 156 -0.11 -11.99 -5.52
N LEU A 157 -1.38 -11.87 -5.19
CA LEU A 157 -1.88 -12.17 -3.85
C LEU A 157 -1.67 -13.67 -3.56
N VAL A 158 -1.02 -13.98 -2.43
CA VAL A 158 -0.74 -15.35 -1.98
C VAL A 158 -1.40 -15.66 -0.65
N ARG A 159 -1.65 -14.65 0.19
CA ARG A 159 -2.28 -14.84 1.49
C ARG A 159 -3.00 -13.58 1.96
N ILE A 160 -4.14 -13.78 2.63
CA ILE A 160 -4.81 -12.78 3.46
C ILE A 160 -4.89 -13.32 4.88
N GLU A 161 -4.62 -12.47 5.85
CA GLU A 161 -4.83 -12.71 7.28
C GLU A 161 -5.83 -11.70 7.79
N ARG A 162 -6.74 -12.11 8.68
CA ARG A 162 -7.74 -11.23 9.28
C ARG A 162 -7.89 -11.47 10.77
N ASP A 163 -8.07 -10.39 11.50
CA ASP A 163 -8.65 -10.36 12.83
C ASP A 163 -10.13 -10.03 12.66
N THR A 164 -11.00 -11.03 12.71
CA THR A 164 -12.44 -10.85 12.43
C THR A 164 -13.22 -10.48 13.67
N ASN A 165 -12.63 -10.70 14.85
CA ASN A 165 -13.29 -10.46 16.14
C ASN A 165 -12.75 -9.18 16.85
N GLY A 166 -11.66 -8.56 16.37
CA GLY A 166 -11.09 -7.34 16.91
C GLY A 166 -10.30 -7.53 18.21
N ASP A 167 -9.79 -8.73 18.50
CA ASP A 167 -9.02 -9.00 19.72
C ASP A 167 -7.49 -8.78 19.56
N GLY A 168 -7.07 -8.32 18.39
CA GLY A 168 -5.68 -8.06 18.05
C GLY A 168 -4.90 -9.30 17.62
N LYS A 169 -5.58 -10.41 17.35
CA LYS A 169 -4.98 -11.64 16.83
C LYS A 169 -5.65 -12.05 15.52
N VAL A 170 -4.86 -12.63 14.64
CA VAL A 170 -5.40 -13.22 13.42
C VAL A 170 -6.21 -14.48 13.76
N ASP A 171 -7.44 -14.56 13.27
CA ASP A 171 -8.34 -15.71 13.43
C ASP A 171 -8.82 -16.32 12.11
N GLU A 172 -8.52 -15.70 10.97
CA GLU A 172 -8.78 -16.22 9.63
C GLU A 172 -7.56 -16.09 8.72
N TRP A 173 -7.20 -17.15 7.99
CA TRP A 173 -6.13 -17.20 7.00
C TRP A 173 -6.66 -17.71 5.67
N GLN A 174 -6.57 -16.92 4.62
CA GLN A 174 -6.90 -17.33 3.26
C GLN A 174 -5.61 -17.50 2.45
N TYR A 175 -5.45 -18.64 1.79
CA TYR A 175 -4.30 -18.94 0.94
C TYR A 175 -4.73 -19.02 -0.52
N TYR A 176 -3.91 -18.44 -1.40
CA TYR A 176 -4.17 -18.35 -2.82
C TYR A 176 -3.07 -19.07 -3.61
N GLU A 177 -3.47 -19.89 -4.58
CA GLU A 177 -2.58 -20.55 -5.53
C GLU A 177 -2.98 -20.18 -6.95
N GLY A 178 -2.03 -19.67 -7.75
CA GLY A 178 -2.32 -19.24 -9.11
C GLY A 178 -3.35 -18.12 -9.24
N GLY A 179 -3.57 -17.35 -8.17
CA GLY A 179 -4.59 -16.28 -8.13
C GLY A 179 -6.00 -16.75 -7.74
N LYS A 180 -6.15 -18.03 -7.40
CA LYS A 180 -7.41 -18.61 -6.91
C LYS A 180 -7.30 -18.96 -5.44
N LEU A 181 -8.39 -18.79 -4.69
CA LEU A 181 -8.46 -19.24 -3.31
C LEU A 181 -8.30 -20.76 -3.28
N ASP A 182 -7.32 -21.26 -2.51
CA ASP A 182 -7.05 -22.69 -2.33
C ASP A 182 -7.71 -23.21 -1.05
N ARG A 183 -7.45 -22.54 0.07
CA ARG A 183 -7.94 -22.98 1.39
C ARG A 183 -8.08 -21.80 2.34
N ILE A 184 -8.92 -22.02 3.37
CA ILE A 184 -9.15 -21.08 4.46
C ILE A 184 -8.85 -21.80 5.78
N GLY A 185 -8.02 -21.18 6.62
CA GLY A 185 -7.77 -21.61 8.00
C GLY A 185 -8.53 -20.74 8.98
N TYR A 186 -8.97 -21.31 10.08
CA TYR A 186 -9.66 -20.61 11.16
C TYR A 186 -9.03 -20.94 12.51
N ASP A 187 -9.04 -19.98 13.42
CA ASP A 187 -8.81 -20.16 14.85
C ASP A 187 -10.14 -19.99 15.57
N SER A 188 -10.81 -21.10 15.86
CA SER A 188 -12.08 -21.09 16.60
C SER A 188 -11.90 -21.02 18.11
N THR A 189 -10.66 -21.11 18.58
CA THR A 189 -10.31 -21.14 20.02
C THR A 189 -9.67 -19.87 20.55
N GLY A 190 -9.36 -18.88 19.69
CA GLY A 190 -8.76 -17.62 20.08
C GLY A 190 -7.29 -17.72 20.52
N THR A 191 -6.57 -18.74 20.05
CA THR A 191 -5.17 -19.00 20.41
C THR A 191 -4.17 -18.29 19.49
N GLY A 192 -4.64 -17.73 18.37
CA GLY A 192 -3.82 -17.18 17.31
C GLY A 192 -3.20 -18.24 16.40
N LYS A 193 -3.74 -19.46 16.39
CA LYS A 193 -3.27 -20.57 15.57
C LYS A 193 -4.43 -21.26 14.88
N VAL A 194 -4.22 -21.66 13.63
CA VAL A 194 -5.23 -22.41 12.88
C VAL A 194 -5.55 -23.72 13.58
N ASP A 195 -6.83 -23.95 13.90
CA ASP A 195 -7.36 -25.20 14.43
C ASP A 195 -8.33 -25.90 13.48
N LYS A 196 -8.81 -25.22 12.44
CA LYS A 196 -9.71 -25.75 11.42
C LYS A 196 -9.31 -25.28 10.02
N TRP A 197 -9.42 -26.18 9.04
CA TRP A 197 -9.19 -25.91 7.63
C TRP A 197 -10.41 -26.24 6.79
N ASP A 198 -10.80 -25.32 5.91
CA ASP A 198 -11.78 -25.54 4.85
C ASP A 198 -11.09 -25.36 3.49
N ARG A 199 -11.47 -26.19 2.51
CA ARG A 199 -11.09 -25.97 1.11
C ARG A 199 -11.99 -24.92 0.50
N ALA A 200 -11.44 -24.15 -0.44
CA ALA A 200 -12.26 -23.30 -1.26
C ALA A 200 -13.29 -24.13 -2.03
N PRO A 201 -14.53 -23.64 -2.18
CA PRO A 201 -15.52 -24.31 -3.01
C PRO A 201 -14.98 -24.40 -4.44
N GLU A 202 -15.06 -25.60 -5.06
CA GLU A 202 -14.69 -25.80 -6.46
C GLU A 202 -15.66 -24.98 -7.34
N GLY A 203 -15.19 -23.94 -7.99
CA GLY A 203 -15.98 -23.14 -8.91
C GLY A 203 -16.06 -21.65 -8.63
N ASP A 204 -15.69 -21.19 -7.46
CA ASP A 204 -15.52 -19.77 -7.24
C ASP A 204 -14.19 -19.35 -7.88
N GLU A 205 -14.29 -18.75 -9.08
CA GLU A 205 -13.31 -17.74 -9.44
C GLU A 205 -13.42 -16.75 -8.29
N ALA A 206 -12.50 -16.90 -7.32
CA ALA A 206 -12.36 -15.88 -6.31
C ALA A 206 -12.15 -14.61 -7.11
N GLU A 207 -13.20 -13.82 -7.25
CA GLU A 207 -13.05 -12.41 -7.39
C GLU A 207 -12.13 -12.06 -6.24
N ALA A 208 -10.81 -12.19 -6.52
CA ALA A 208 -9.77 -11.69 -5.66
C ALA A 208 -10.27 -10.29 -5.43
N ALA A 209 -10.83 -10.08 -4.22
CA ALA A 209 -11.45 -8.82 -3.90
C ALA A 209 -10.42 -7.79 -4.29
N ALA A 210 -10.54 -7.32 -5.50
CA ALA A 210 -10.01 -6.09 -5.93
C ALA A 210 -10.78 -5.06 -5.08
N ALA A 211 -10.39 -4.99 -3.80
CA ALA A 211 -10.23 -3.65 -3.29
C ALA A 211 -9.45 -2.96 -4.39
N PRO A 212 -9.95 -1.87 -4.96
CA PRO A 212 -9.27 -1.22 -6.07
C PRO A 212 -7.81 -1.15 -5.66
N ALA A 213 -6.91 -1.83 -6.42
CA ALA A 213 -5.51 -1.55 -6.27
C ALA A 213 -5.49 -0.03 -6.28
N ALA A 214 -5.06 0.59 -5.18
CA ALA A 214 -4.69 1.97 -5.22
C ALA A 214 -3.53 1.99 -6.21
N GLY A 215 -3.90 1.95 -7.49
CA GLY A 215 -3.03 2.36 -8.56
C GLY A 215 -2.61 3.78 -8.17
N PRO A 216 -1.51 4.33 -8.67
CA PRO A 216 -1.15 5.70 -8.40
C PRO A 216 -2.43 6.49 -8.58
N VAL A 217 -2.96 7.04 -7.47
CA VAL A 217 -4.27 7.70 -7.45
C VAL A 217 -4.17 8.73 -8.56
N ALA A 218 -4.73 8.37 -9.73
CA ALA A 218 -4.83 9.30 -10.82
C ALA A 218 -5.62 10.45 -10.22
N ALA A 219 -5.00 11.61 -10.17
CA ALA A 219 -5.59 12.81 -9.62
C ALA A 219 -7.05 12.83 -10.04
N ALA A 220 -7.95 12.71 -9.07
CA ALA A 220 -9.37 12.74 -9.33
C ALA A 220 -9.62 13.97 -10.19
N ALA A 221 -10.25 13.77 -11.34
CA ALA A 221 -10.64 14.88 -12.18
C ALA A 221 -11.47 15.82 -11.30
N PRO A 222 -11.22 17.15 -11.35
CA PRO A 222 -11.92 18.09 -10.50
C PRO A 222 -13.42 17.89 -10.70
N ALA A 223 -14.14 17.71 -9.59
CA ALA A 223 -15.60 17.69 -9.60
C ALA A 223 -16.09 18.94 -10.37
N PRO A 224 -17.14 18.85 -11.19
CA PRO A 224 -17.64 20.02 -11.92
C PRO A 224 -17.93 21.11 -10.90
N ALA A 225 -17.28 22.26 -11.10
CA ALA A 225 -17.41 23.43 -10.26
C ALA A 225 -18.88 23.71 -9.96
N ALA A 226 -19.24 23.70 -8.69
CA ALA A 226 -20.54 24.21 -8.27
C ALA A 226 -20.65 25.64 -8.82
N THR A 227 -21.67 25.88 -9.64
CA THR A 227 -21.97 27.18 -10.21
C THR A 227 -22.11 28.19 -9.08
N ALA A 228 -21.18 29.12 -9.00
CA ALA A 228 -21.22 30.22 -8.05
C ALA A 228 -22.56 30.95 -8.21
N PRO A 229 -23.21 31.37 -7.11
CA PRO A 229 -24.38 32.21 -7.19
C PRO A 229 -24.03 33.52 -7.90
N PRO A 230 -24.98 34.11 -8.68
CA PRO A 230 -24.70 35.32 -9.46
C PRO A 230 -24.27 36.46 -8.53
N ALA A 231 -23.20 37.12 -8.89
CA ALA A 231 -22.65 38.28 -8.19
C ALA A 231 -23.76 39.35 -8.00
N ALA A 232 -23.95 39.76 -6.76
CA ALA A 232 -24.85 40.86 -6.43
C ALA A 232 -24.39 42.13 -7.17
N ALA A 233 -25.33 42.80 -7.81
CA ALA A 233 -25.12 44.08 -8.54
C ALA A 233 -24.48 45.12 -7.59
N PRO A 234 -23.58 45.99 -8.09
CA PRO A 234 -22.98 47.04 -7.28
C PRO A 234 -24.03 48.04 -6.83
N ALA A 235 -24.10 48.25 -5.50
CA ALA A 235 -24.95 49.25 -4.87
C ALA A 235 -24.55 50.65 -5.40
N ALA A 236 -25.55 51.42 -5.84
CA ALA A 236 -25.39 52.79 -6.32
C ALA A 236 -24.72 53.69 -5.27
N ALA A 237 -23.70 54.42 -5.70
CA ALA A 237 -23.00 55.39 -4.86
C ALA A 237 -23.94 56.52 -4.42
N ALA A 238 -24.02 56.76 -3.12
CA ALA A 238 -24.71 57.90 -2.55
C ALA A 238 -23.92 59.22 -2.84
N PRO A 239 -24.59 60.33 -3.07
CA PRO A 239 -23.92 61.59 -3.42
C PRO A 239 -23.17 62.24 -2.25
N ALA A 240 -21.96 62.71 -2.52
CA ALA A 240 -21.11 63.38 -1.56
C ALA A 240 -21.74 64.70 -1.06
N LYS A 241 -21.91 64.84 0.23
CA LYS A 241 -22.27 66.11 0.87
C LYS A 241 -21.06 67.09 0.84
N LYS A 242 -21.23 68.21 0.17
CA LYS A 242 -20.35 69.40 0.20
C LYS A 242 -20.20 69.90 1.63
N ALA A 243 -18.99 69.86 2.16
CA ALA A 243 -18.67 70.61 3.39
C ALA A 243 -18.51 72.09 3.07
N ALA A 244 -19.30 72.92 3.71
CA ALA A 244 -19.19 74.38 3.64
C ALA A 244 -18.00 74.86 4.48
N ALA A 245 -17.19 75.73 3.90
CA ALA A 245 -16.13 76.46 4.58
C ALA A 245 -16.75 77.54 5.50
N ALA A 246 -16.38 77.58 6.78
CA ALA A 246 -16.60 78.71 7.66
C ALA A 246 -15.29 79.45 7.89
N LYS A 247 -15.24 80.75 7.49
CA LYS A 247 -14.23 81.71 7.86
C LYS A 247 -14.47 82.14 9.30
N LYS A 248 -13.47 82.12 10.13
CA LYS A 248 -12.94 83.24 10.90
C LYS A 248 -11.69 82.83 11.66
#